data_5aa2c9d1fb04ec11ec7f8affe520852c
#
_entry.id   5aa2c9d1fb04ec11ec7f8affe520852c
#
_cell.length_a   1.000
_cell.length_b   1.000
_cell.length_c   1.000
_cell.angle_alpha   90.00
_cell.angle_beta   90.00
_cell.angle_gamma   90.00
#
_symmetry.space_group_name_H-M   'P 1'
#
loop_
_entity.id
_entity.type
_entity.pdbx_description
1 polymer ?
#
loop_
_entity_poly.entity_id
_entity_poly.type
_entity_poly.pdbx_seq_one_letter_code
_entity_poly.pdbx_strand_id
1 'polypeptide(L)'
;MASRFLHYLVGDRVAKKLEIEDYERFMTGNLYPDCVRGPGGRKGKKGKSHFADNTPEGKWTAPEIFRKKYAAHIPEDMLYIGYICHLITDLVWHDEVYIKLKETYHVEDFSILSKPLYRDYHRLNEIMRKEYELNYQPLKKLDCEIEEIELDLWENFSRELEEDFKESTGAKKEDLEVLSYEWIGRFIELSVCKCETMLKAIMQ
;
A
#
# COMPACT_ATOMS: atom_id res chain seq x y z
N MET A 1 -1.65 6.55 5.08
CA MET A 1 -1.42 5.57 4.01
C MET A 1 -1.08 4.24 4.64
N ALA A 2 -1.46 3.15 4.04
CA ALA A 2 -1.13 1.82 4.51
C ALA A 2 0.40 1.60 4.59
N SER A 3 0.86 0.61 5.34
CA SER A 3 2.27 0.22 5.33
C SER A 3 2.61 -0.57 4.08
N ARG A 4 3.91 -0.60 3.69
CA ARG A 4 4.38 -1.43 2.57
C ARG A 4 4.04 -2.91 2.72
N PHE A 5 4.04 -3.41 3.96
CA PHE A 5 3.62 -4.78 4.26
C PHE A 5 2.13 -5.00 3.94
N LEU A 6 1.25 -4.06 4.33
CA LEU A 6 -0.17 -4.14 4.03
C LEU A 6 -0.45 -4.03 2.52
N HIS A 7 0.31 -3.21 1.79
CA HIS A 7 0.24 -3.18 0.33
C HIS A 7 0.67 -4.52 -0.28
N TYR A 8 1.73 -5.14 0.25
CA TYR A 8 2.14 -6.47 -0.21
C TYR A 8 1.03 -7.50 0.04
N LEU A 9 0.46 -7.53 1.25
CA LEU A 9 -0.62 -8.46 1.61
C LEU A 9 -1.85 -8.31 0.71
N VAL A 10 -2.31 -7.07 0.51
CA VAL A 10 -3.47 -6.81 -0.36
C VAL A 10 -3.15 -7.18 -1.80
N GLY A 11 -1.98 -6.78 -2.32
CA GLY A 11 -1.55 -7.10 -3.68
C GLY A 11 -1.46 -8.60 -3.94
N ASP A 12 -0.87 -9.37 -3.02
CA ASP A 12 -0.80 -10.84 -3.12
C ASP A 12 -2.19 -11.48 -3.19
N ARG A 13 -3.12 -11.04 -2.33
CA ARG A 13 -4.50 -11.54 -2.35
C ARG A 13 -5.25 -11.17 -3.63
N VAL A 14 -5.04 -9.95 -4.13
CA VAL A 14 -5.64 -9.50 -5.40
C VAL A 14 -5.07 -10.29 -6.57
N ALA A 15 -3.75 -10.47 -6.63
CA ALA A 15 -3.09 -11.25 -7.67
C ALA A 15 -3.60 -12.68 -7.73
N LYS A 16 -3.73 -13.36 -6.58
CA LYS A 16 -4.29 -14.70 -6.48
C LYS A 16 -5.76 -14.73 -6.92
N LYS A 17 -6.57 -13.77 -6.51
CA LYS A 17 -8.00 -13.71 -6.81
C LYS A 17 -8.31 -13.42 -8.28
N LEU A 18 -7.44 -12.65 -8.93
CA LEU A 18 -7.54 -12.30 -10.35
C LEU A 18 -6.76 -13.28 -11.25
N GLU A 19 -6.08 -14.27 -10.66
CA GLU A 19 -5.24 -15.24 -11.38
C GLU A 19 -4.19 -14.54 -12.29
N ILE A 20 -3.53 -13.50 -11.72
CA ILE A 20 -2.52 -12.70 -12.44
C ILE A 20 -1.33 -13.60 -12.80
N GLU A 21 -1.10 -13.82 -14.10
CA GLU A 21 -0.02 -14.66 -14.60
C GLU A 21 1.36 -14.03 -14.34
N ASP A 22 1.53 -12.74 -14.65
CA ASP A 22 2.77 -12.00 -14.37
C ASP A 22 2.75 -11.39 -12.96
N TYR A 23 2.79 -12.30 -11.97
CA TYR A 23 2.76 -11.95 -10.54
C TYR A 23 3.90 -11.01 -10.14
N GLU A 24 5.14 -11.28 -10.59
CA GLU A 24 6.30 -10.47 -10.22
C GLU A 24 6.13 -9.01 -10.69
N ARG A 25 5.69 -8.83 -11.92
CA ARG A 25 5.48 -7.50 -12.51
C ARG A 25 4.36 -6.74 -11.83
N PHE A 26 3.24 -7.42 -11.55
CA PHE A 26 2.12 -6.85 -10.80
C PHE A 26 2.53 -6.43 -9.38
N MET A 27 3.21 -7.30 -8.64
CA MET A 27 3.61 -7.04 -7.27
C MET A 27 4.68 -5.94 -7.17
N THR A 28 5.62 -5.90 -8.11
CA THR A 28 6.60 -4.80 -8.20
C THR A 28 5.89 -3.47 -8.43
N GLY A 29 4.95 -3.41 -9.36
CA GLY A 29 4.13 -2.22 -9.61
C GLY A 29 3.31 -1.80 -8.39
N ASN A 30 2.74 -2.77 -7.67
CA ASN A 30 1.99 -2.51 -6.43
C ASN A 30 2.85 -1.93 -5.30
N LEU A 31 4.16 -2.03 -5.35
CA LEU A 31 5.06 -1.49 -4.32
C LEU A 31 5.77 -0.20 -4.74
N TYR A 32 5.84 0.09 -6.02
CA TYR A 32 6.57 1.23 -6.57
C TYR A 32 6.12 2.60 -6.05
N PRO A 33 4.83 2.89 -5.80
CA PRO A 33 4.43 4.19 -5.25
C PRO A 33 5.13 4.55 -3.94
N ASP A 34 5.48 3.57 -3.12
CA ASP A 34 6.20 3.77 -1.86
C ASP A 34 7.74 3.83 -2.02
N CYS A 35 8.27 3.52 -3.21
CA CYS A 35 9.70 3.59 -3.53
C CYS A 35 10.14 5.03 -3.84
N VAL A 36 9.88 5.96 -2.90
CA VAL A 36 10.20 7.40 -3.01
C VAL A 36 10.79 7.97 -1.72
N ARG A 37 11.36 7.15 -0.87
CA ARG A 37 11.91 7.58 0.42
C ARG A 37 13.35 8.03 0.28
N GLY A 38 13.57 9.33 0.13
CA GLY A 38 14.89 9.93 0.36
C GLY A 38 15.13 10.22 1.85
N PRO A 39 16.40 10.34 2.30
CA PRO A 39 16.74 10.86 3.61
C PRO A 39 16.16 12.28 3.73
N GLY A 40 15.30 12.52 4.70
CA GLY A 40 14.68 13.83 4.95
C GLY A 40 13.17 13.90 4.71
N GLY A 41 12.49 12.82 4.39
CA GLY A 41 11.02 12.67 4.53
C GLY A 41 10.19 13.17 3.37
N ARG A 42 9.16 12.65 3.34
CA ARG A 42 7.89 12.42 2.67
C ARG A 42 7.13 13.62 2.09
N LYS A 43 7.42 14.87 2.45
CA LYS A 43 6.63 16.03 2.00
C LYS A 43 7.01 16.41 0.57
N GLY A 44 6.21 16.02 -0.38
CA GLY A 44 6.33 16.39 -1.79
C GLY A 44 6.53 15.20 -2.74
N LYS A 45 7.48 14.29 -2.49
CA LYS A 45 7.76 13.15 -3.39
C LYS A 45 6.67 12.07 -3.33
N LYS A 46 6.20 11.73 -2.12
CA LYS A 46 5.10 10.77 -1.95
C LYS A 46 3.77 11.30 -2.52
N GLY A 47 3.53 12.60 -2.46
CA GLY A 47 2.40 13.22 -3.14
C GLY A 47 2.43 13.04 -4.65
N LYS A 48 3.62 13.10 -5.26
CA LYS A 48 3.80 12.83 -6.70
C LYS A 48 3.50 11.38 -7.05
N SER A 49 4.17 10.44 -6.41
CA SER A 49 4.01 9.00 -6.70
C SER A 49 2.62 8.47 -6.39
N HIS A 50 1.86 9.13 -5.53
CA HIS A 50 0.49 8.77 -5.22
C HIS A 50 -0.55 9.56 -6.02
N PHE A 51 -0.12 10.43 -6.95
CA PHE A 51 -1.03 11.26 -7.74
C PHE A 51 -2.07 11.96 -6.87
N ALA A 52 -1.58 12.50 -5.72
CA ALA A 52 -2.43 13.05 -4.69
C ALA A 52 -3.29 14.21 -5.21
N ASP A 53 -4.58 14.13 -4.95
CA ASP A 53 -5.53 15.20 -5.22
C ASP A 53 -5.97 15.88 -3.91
N ASN A 54 -6.64 17.02 -4.03
CA ASN A 54 -7.14 17.75 -2.87
C ASN A 54 -8.50 17.19 -2.46
N THR A 55 -8.61 16.82 -1.19
CA THR A 55 -9.85 16.45 -0.53
C THR A 55 -10.13 17.43 0.62
N PRO A 56 -11.34 17.42 1.24
CA PRO A 56 -11.61 18.20 2.44
C PRO A 56 -10.64 17.92 3.60
N GLU A 57 -10.06 16.71 3.65
CA GLU A 57 -9.10 16.25 4.66
C GLU A 57 -7.64 16.55 4.27
N GLY A 58 -7.40 17.08 3.08
CA GLY A 58 -6.07 17.39 2.54
C GLY A 58 -5.78 16.72 1.21
N LYS A 59 -4.50 16.49 0.91
CA LYS A 59 -4.08 15.77 -0.31
C LYS A 59 -4.11 14.28 -0.09
N TRP A 60 -4.71 13.57 -1.02
CA TRP A 60 -4.79 12.13 -1.01
C TRP A 60 -4.48 11.52 -2.38
N THR A 61 -4.51 10.19 -2.51
CA THR A 61 -4.21 9.50 -3.77
C THR A 61 -5.31 9.64 -4.82
N ALA A 62 -4.94 9.66 -6.11
CA ALA A 62 -5.87 9.81 -7.24
C ALA A 62 -5.59 8.79 -8.37
N PRO A 63 -6.10 7.54 -8.27
CA PRO A 63 -5.87 6.47 -9.25
C PRO A 63 -6.26 6.85 -10.68
N GLU A 64 -7.31 7.65 -10.85
CA GLU A 64 -7.79 8.06 -12.18
C GLU A 64 -6.82 9.00 -12.89
N ILE A 65 -6.05 9.82 -12.15
CA ILE A 65 -5.01 10.67 -12.74
C ILE A 65 -3.88 9.80 -13.28
N PHE A 66 -3.44 8.79 -12.50
CA PHE A 66 -2.45 7.80 -12.95
C PHE A 66 -2.92 7.07 -14.20
N ARG A 67 -4.13 6.49 -14.14
CA ARG A 67 -4.73 5.76 -15.25
C ARG A 67 -4.79 6.57 -16.54
N LYS A 68 -5.17 7.85 -16.44
CA LYS A 68 -5.22 8.75 -17.60
C LYS A 68 -3.83 9.06 -18.15
N LYS A 69 -2.84 9.31 -17.27
CA LYS A 69 -1.47 9.65 -17.70
C LYS A 69 -0.80 8.47 -18.41
N TYR A 70 -0.99 7.26 -17.90
CA TYR A 70 -0.33 6.06 -18.39
C TYR A 70 -1.27 5.13 -19.19
N ALA A 71 -2.30 5.69 -19.81
CA ALA A 71 -3.29 4.93 -20.57
C ALA A 71 -2.70 4.08 -21.72
N ALA A 72 -1.55 4.47 -22.25
CA ALA A 72 -0.86 3.72 -23.30
C ALA A 72 -0.28 2.37 -22.85
N HIS A 73 -0.08 2.19 -21.54
CA HIS A 73 0.46 0.96 -20.93
C HIS A 73 -0.64 0.09 -20.31
N ILE A 74 -1.84 0.60 -20.22
CA ILE A 74 -2.98 -0.06 -19.58
C ILE A 74 -3.96 -0.52 -20.68
N PRO A 75 -4.42 -1.78 -20.68
CA PRO A 75 -4.25 -2.80 -19.62
C PRO A 75 -3.08 -3.77 -19.80
N GLU A 76 -2.25 -3.64 -20.83
CA GLU A 76 -1.30 -4.66 -21.29
C GLU A 76 -0.16 -4.93 -20.28
N ASP A 77 0.21 -3.94 -19.48
CA ASP A 77 1.35 -4.06 -18.57
C ASP A 77 0.92 -4.19 -17.11
N MET A 78 1.14 -5.39 -16.54
CA MET A 78 0.78 -5.71 -15.16
C MET A 78 1.48 -4.83 -14.11
N LEU A 79 2.61 -4.19 -14.43
CA LEU A 79 3.25 -3.22 -13.52
C LEU A 79 2.34 -2.00 -13.28
N TYR A 80 1.71 -1.47 -14.33
CA TYR A 80 0.79 -0.34 -14.21
C TYR A 80 -0.52 -0.74 -13.55
N ILE A 81 -0.99 -1.96 -13.77
CA ILE A 81 -2.16 -2.53 -13.09
C ILE A 81 -1.87 -2.68 -11.58
N GLY A 82 -0.69 -3.18 -11.21
CA GLY A 82 -0.24 -3.25 -9.82
C GLY A 82 -0.15 -1.87 -9.16
N TYR A 83 0.35 -0.87 -9.88
CA TYR A 83 0.39 0.50 -9.39
C TYR A 83 -1.00 1.05 -9.05
N ILE A 84 -1.99 0.80 -9.91
CA ILE A 84 -3.39 1.17 -9.64
C ILE A 84 -3.91 0.44 -8.39
N CYS A 85 -3.58 -0.83 -8.21
CA CYS A 85 -3.94 -1.60 -7.01
C CYS A 85 -3.46 -0.91 -5.73
N HIS A 86 -2.21 -0.43 -5.69
CA HIS A 86 -1.69 0.34 -4.57
C HIS A 86 -2.52 1.60 -4.29
N LEU A 87 -2.76 2.40 -5.33
CA LEU A 87 -3.50 3.66 -5.16
C LEU A 87 -4.94 3.43 -4.66
N ILE A 88 -5.61 2.38 -5.14
CA ILE A 88 -6.94 1.98 -4.64
C ILE A 88 -6.85 1.55 -3.17
N THR A 89 -5.83 0.78 -2.80
CA THR A 89 -5.61 0.35 -1.41
C THR A 89 -5.46 1.54 -0.47
N ASP A 90 -4.74 2.57 -0.87
CA ASP A 90 -4.60 3.79 -0.08
C ASP A 90 -5.89 4.61 0.04
N LEU A 91 -6.77 4.60 -0.98
CA LEU A 91 -8.12 5.18 -0.84
C LEU A 91 -8.94 4.45 0.23
N VAL A 92 -8.90 3.12 0.21
CA VAL A 92 -9.62 2.33 1.23
C VAL A 92 -9.01 2.54 2.62
N TRP A 93 -7.68 2.67 2.72
CA TRP A 93 -7.02 3.02 3.98
C TRP A 93 -7.51 4.36 4.53
N HIS A 94 -7.63 5.37 3.67
CA HIS A 94 -8.17 6.67 4.08
C HIS A 94 -9.58 6.52 4.67
N ASP A 95 -10.47 5.87 3.93
CA ASP A 95 -11.88 5.81 4.31
C ASP A 95 -12.12 4.93 5.55
N GLU A 96 -11.43 3.78 5.65
CA GLU A 96 -11.69 2.78 6.68
C GLU A 96 -10.80 2.91 7.92
N VAL A 97 -9.65 3.56 7.83
CA VAL A 97 -8.70 3.63 8.93
C VAL A 97 -8.35 5.05 9.32
N TYR A 98 -7.93 5.90 8.37
CA TYR A 98 -7.47 7.25 8.69
C TYR A 98 -8.60 8.12 9.29
N ILE A 99 -9.78 8.11 8.69
CA ILE A 99 -10.93 8.87 9.20
C ILE A 99 -11.30 8.38 10.61
N LYS A 100 -11.39 7.07 10.81
CA LYS A 100 -11.70 6.48 12.11
C LYS A 100 -10.66 6.84 13.18
N LEU A 101 -9.38 6.84 12.83
CA LEU A 101 -8.32 7.28 13.75
C LEU A 101 -8.51 8.73 14.17
N LYS A 102 -8.79 9.64 13.22
CA LYS A 102 -9.05 11.05 13.55
C LYS A 102 -10.26 11.21 14.47
N GLU A 103 -11.34 10.52 14.18
CA GLU A 103 -12.56 10.56 14.96
C GLU A 103 -12.38 9.97 16.35
N THR A 104 -11.76 8.78 16.45
CA THR A 104 -11.58 8.07 17.73
C THR A 104 -10.67 8.82 18.70
N TYR A 105 -9.59 9.42 18.20
CA TYR A 105 -8.59 10.11 19.01
C TYR A 105 -8.80 11.62 19.05
N HIS A 106 -9.81 12.16 18.36
CA HIS A 106 -10.14 13.59 18.30
C HIS A 106 -8.92 14.46 17.94
N VAL A 107 -8.08 14.00 16.99
CA VAL A 107 -6.86 14.71 16.61
C VAL A 107 -7.06 15.55 15.34
N GLU A 108 -6.71 16.83 15.41
CA GLU A 108 -6.59 17.70 14.24
C GLU A 108 -5.27 17.43 13.51
N ASP A 109 -4.16 17.37 14.26
CA ASP A 109 -2.84 17.03 13.73
C ASP A 109 -2.57 15.51 13.85
N PHE A 110 -2.70 14.82 12.73
CA PHE A 110 -2.46 13.38 12.65
C PHE A 110 -1.00 12.98 12.98
N SER A 111 -0.05 13.91 12.97
CA SER A 111 1.35 13.63 13.30
C SER A 111 1.54 13.08 14.73
N ILE A 112 0.62 13.43 15.64
CA ILE A 112 0.59 12.94 17.03
C ILE A 112 0.48 11.41 17.08
N LEU A 113 -0.29 10.83 16.17
CA LEU A 113 -0.50 9.38 16.08
C LEU A 113 0.61 8.64 15.33
N SER A 114 1.54 9.36 14.69
CA SER A 114 2.53 8.74 13.79
C SER A 114 3.38 7.68 14.49
N LYS A 115 3.94 7.99 15.67
CA LYS A 115 4.81 7.05 16.40
C LYS A 115 4.07 5.78 16.86
N PRO A 116 2.91 5.86 17.54
CA PRO A 116 2.15 4.66 17.91
C PRO A 116 1.65 3.89 16.69
N LEU A 117 1.24 4.57 15.62
CA LEU A 117 0.83 3.93 14.37
C LEU A 117 1.96 3.10 13.73
N TYR A 118 3.20 3.62 13.74
CA TYR A 118 4.35 2.85 13.24
C TYR A 118 4.67 1.64 14.11
N ARG A 119 4.54 1.74 15.43
CA ARG A 119 4.70 0.56 16.33
C ARG A 119 3.64 -0.49 16.05
N ASP A 120 2.40 -0.06 15.78
CA ASP A 120 1.34 -0.98 15.40
C ASP A 120 1.57 -1.64 14.05
N TYR A 121 2.16 -0.96 13.07
CA TYR A 121 2.56 -1.60 11.81
C TYR A 121 3.56 -2.74 12.04
N HIS A 122 4.58 -2.53 12.88
CA HIS A 122 5.54 -3.57 13.21
C HIS A 122 4.89 -4.77 13.92
N ARG A 123 3.94 -4.53 14.83
CA ARG A 123 3.16 -5.61 15.47
C ARG A 123 2.28 -6.35 14.47
N LEU A 124 1.61 -5.61 13.60
CA LEU A 124 0.72 -6.18 12.58
C LEU A 124 1.46 -7.03 11.56
N ASN A 125 2.72 -6.72 11.22
CA ASN A 125 3.48 -7.50 10.24
C ASN A 125 3.52 -8.99 10.62
N GLU A 126 3.86 -9.31 11.88
CA GLU A 126 3.88 -10.71 12.36
C GLU A 126 2.47 -11.31 12.44
N ILE A 127 1.50 -10.57 13.00
CA ILE A 127 0.13 -11.03 13.19
C ILE A 127 -0.50 -11.40 11.84
N MET A 128 -0.42 -10.48 10.86
CA MET A 128 -1.02 -10.66 9.54
C MET A 128 -0.28 -11.72 8.73
N ARG A 129 1.06 -11.79 8.82
CA ARG A 129 1.84 -12.82 8.16
C ARG A 129 1.40 -14.22 8.58
N LYS A 130 1.18 -14.43 9.87
CA LYS A 130 0.71 -15.74 10.40
C LYS A 130 -0.73 -16.04 10.01
N GLU A 131 -1.61 -15.04 10.12
CA GLU A 131 -3.04 -15.24 9.87
C GLU A 131 -3.35 -15.50 8.40
N TYR A 132 -2.67 -14.80 7.49
CA TYR A 132 -2.85 -14.96 6.05
C TYR A 132 -1.86 -15.95 5.42
N GLU A 133 -1.05 -16.65 6.23
CA GLU A 133 0.00 -17.58 5.75
C GLU A 133 0.88 -16.94 4.66
N LEU A 134 1.17 -15.64 4.84
CA LEU A 134 1.86 -14.84 3.84
C LEU A 134 3.36 -15.11 3.84
N ASN A 135 3.90 -15.47 2.69
CA ASN A 135 5.31 -15.72 2.48
C ASN A 135 5.92 -14.62 1.61
N TYR A 136 7.09 -14.13 2.01
CA TYR A 136 7.83 -13.16 1.19
C TYR A 136 8.39 -13.84 -0.06
N GLN A 137 8.12 -13.24 -1.21
CA GLN A 137 8.78 -13.57 -2.47
C GLN A 137 9.64 -12.37 -2.86
N PRO A 138 10.97 -12.54 -3.00
CA PRO A 138 11.84 -11.47 -3.48
C PRO A 138 11.39 -10.98 -4.85
N LEU A 139 11.25 -9.66 -4.97
CA LEU A 139 10.84 -9.02 -6.21
C LEU A 139 12.02 -8.27 -6.81
N LYS A 140 12.11 -8.27 -8.15
CA LYS A 140 13.17 -7.58 -8.87
C LYS A 140 12.81 -6.14 -9.15
N LYS A 141 13.84 -5.32 -9.27
CA LYS A 141 13.72 -4.01 -9.90
C LYS A 141 13.38 -4.21 -11.37
N LEU A 142 12.30 -3.56 -11.82
CA LEU A 142 11.85 -3.58 -13.21
C LEU A 142 11.90 -2.17 -13.79
N ASP A 143 12.33 -2.04 -15.03
CA ASP A 143 12.28 -0.77 -15.74
C ASP A 143 10.84 -0.41 -16.11
N CYS A 144 10.52 0.87 -15.98
CA CYS A 144 9.21 1.42 -16.37
C CYS A 144 9.34 2.90 -16.72
N GLU A 145 8.31 3.45 -17.38
CA GLU A 145 8.26 4.85 -17.77
C GLU A 145 7.54 5.76 -16.74
N ILE A 146 7.40 5.30 -15.49
CA ILE A 146 6.74 6.07 -14.43
C ILE A 146 7.73 7.08 -13.87
N GLU A 147 7.52 8.36 -14.16
CA GLU A 147 8.41 9.46 -13.80
C GLU A 147 8.34 9.88 -12.32
N GLU A 148 7.28 9.46 -11.63
CA GLU A 148 7.00 9.86 -10.25
C GLU A 148 7.70 9.05 -9.18
N ILE A 149 8.43 7.98 -9.57
CA ILE A 149 9.13 7.07 -8.66
C ILE A 149 10.65 7.23 -8.75
N GLU A 150 11.36 6.73 -7.76
CA GLU A 150 12.82 6.80 -7.65
C GLU A 150 13.41 5.38 -7.64
N LEU A 151 13.58 4.78 -8.82
CA LEU A 151 14.02 3.39 -8.97
C LEU A 151 15.40 3.07 -8.35
N ASP A 152 16.25 4.06 -8.13
CA ASP A 152 17.51 3.92 -7.41
C ASP A 152 17.33 3.61 -5.90
N LEU A 153 16.15 3.85 -5.36
CA LEU A 153 15.81 3.52 -3.98
C LEU A 153 15.31 2.07 -3.81
N TRP A 154 15.07 1.35 -4.90
CA TRP A 154 14.44 0.02 -4.85
C TRP A 154 15.18 -0.98 -3.97
N GLU A 155 16.49 -1.06 -4.06
CA GLU A 155 17.30 -2.01 -3.29
C GLU A 155 17.12 -1.80 -1.78
N ASN A 156 17.10 -0.54 -1.34
CA ASN A 156 16.86 -0.21 0.06
C ASN A 156 15.44 -0.52 0.49
N PHE A 157 14.47 -0.16 -0.35
CA PHE A 157 13.05 -0.42 -0.10
C PHE A 157 12.75 -1.91 -0.01
N SER A 158 13.26 -2.71 -0.94
CA SER A 158 13.09 -4.18 -0.99
C SER A 158 13.68 -4.85 0.25
N ARG A 159 14.88 -4.41 0.69
CA ARG A 159 15.49 -4.90 1.93
C ARG A 159 14.64 -4.58 3.16
N GLU A 160 14.14 -3.36 3.29
CA GLU A 160 13.27 -2.98 4.40
C GLU A 160 11.96 -3.80 4.40
N LEU A 161 11.41 -4.12 3.23
CA LEU A 161 10.23 -4.98 3.12
C LEU A 161 10.57 -6.42 3.58
N GLU A 162 11.71 -6.95 3.18
CA GLU A 162 12.16 -8.26 3.63
C GLU A 162 12.34 -8.30 5.16
N GLU A 163 12.84 -7.23 5.76
CA GLU A 163 12.95 -7.08 7.22
C GLU A 163 11.57 -7.10 7.89
N ASP A 164 10.56 -6.43 7.34
CA ASP A 164 9.19 -6.48 7.84
C ASP A 164 8.64 -7.93 7.90
N PHE A 165 9.03 -8.79 6.96
CA PHE A 165 8.65 -10.22 6.95
C PHE A 165 9.41 -11.07 7.97
N LYS A 166 10.60 -10.63 8.37
CA LYS A 166 11.43 -11.31 9.38
C LYS A 166 11.08 -10.92 10.81
N GLU A 167 10.28 -9.86 10.98
CA GLU A 167 9.89 -9.38 12.31
C GLU A 167 9.21 -10.48 13.14
N SER A 168 9.63 -10.58 14.38
CA SER A 168 9.07 -11.49 15.38
C SER A 168 8.96 -10.73 16.70
N THR A 169 7.90 -9.98 16.85
CA THR A 169 7.62 -9.12 18.01
C THR A 169 7.01 -9.90 19.15
N GLY A 170 6.42 -11.06 18.89
CA GLY A 170 5.59 -11.80 19.81
C GLY A 170 4.28 -11.08 20.15
N ALA A 171 3.95 -10.01 19.43
CA ALA A 171 2.77 -9.20 19.72
C ALA A 171 1.46 -9.96 19.44
N LYS A 172 0.46 -9.64 20.25
CA LYS A 172 -0.90 -10.11 20.11
C LYS A 172 -1.80 -8.98 19.59
N LYS A 173 -3.01 -9.34 19.18
CA LYS A 173 -4.01 -8.37 18.67
C LYS A 173 -4.35 -7.27 19.68
N GLU A 174 -4.31 -7.63 20.97
CA GLU A 174 -4.59 -6.74 22.11
C GLU A 174 -3.45 -5.74 22.40
N ASP A 175 -2.26 -5.94 21.84
CA ASP A 175 -1.11 -5.07 22.04
C ASP A 175 -1.10 -3.84 21.11
N LEU A 176 -2.07 -3.73 20.21
CA LEU A 176 -2.21 -2.58 19.32
C LEU A 176 -2.57 -1.32 20.12
N GLU A 177 -1.89 -0.21 19.83
CA GLU A 177 -2.02 1.03 20.60
C GLU A 177 -3.10 1.97 20.04
N VAL A 178 -3.16 2.08 18.73
CA VAL A 178 -4.06 3.01 18.04
C VAL A 178 -4.88 2.35 16.94
N LEU A 179 -4.38 1.27 16.35
CA LEU A 179 -5.14 0.51 15.37
C LEU A 179 -6.02 -0.54 16.04
N SER A 180 -7.22 -0.73 15.49
CA SER A 180 -8.04 -1.89 15.82
C SER A 180 -7.76 -3.02 14.83
N TYR A 181 -7.57 -4.24 15.37
CA TYR A 181 -7.43 -5.43 14.54
C TYR A 181 -8.63 -5.63 13.61
N GLU A 182 -9.84 -5.35 14.10
CA GLU A 182 -11.08 -5.42 13.31
C GLU A 182 -11.07 -4.41 12.14
N TRP A 183 -10.61 -3.17 12.39
CA TRP A 183 -10.50 -2.17 11.32
C TRP A 183 -9.53 -2.61 10.23
N ILE A 184 -8.40 -3.22 10.61
CA ILE A 184 -7.41 -3.72 9.66
C ILE A 184 -7.96 -4.90 8.86
N GLY A 185 -8.64 -5.85 9.50
CA GLY A 185 -9.30 -6.95 8.81
C GLY A 185 -10.32 -6.45 7.77
N ARG A 186 -11.19 -5.51 8.18
CA ARG A 186 -12.16 -4.88 7.28
C ARG A 186 -11.49 -4.12 6.13
N PHE A 187 -10.43 -3.34 6.44
CA PHE A 187 -9.65 -2.65 5.43
C PHE A 187 -9.10 -3.60 4.38
N ILE A 188 -8.50 -4.73 4.79
CA ILE A 188 -7.93 -5.72 3.87
C ILE A 188 -9.02 -6.29 2.96
N GLU A 189 -10.14 -6.74 3.52
CA GLU A 189 -11.23 -7.34 2.73
C GLU A 189 -11.84 -6.33 1.74
N LEU A 190 -12.08 -5.11 2.16
CA LEU A 190 -12.62 -4.05 1.29
C LEU A 190 -11.62 -3.65 0.22
N SER A 191 -10.31 -3.58 0.54
CA SER A 191 -9.27 -3.28 -0.44
C SER A 191 -9.22 -4.35 -1.54
N VAL A 192 -9.23 -5.63 -1.16
CA VAL A 192 -9.24 -6.74 -2.11
C VAL A 192 -10.49 -6.70 -3.00
N CYS A 193 -11.66 -6.50 -2.42
CA CYS A 193 -12.93 -6.43 -3.16
C CYS A 193 -12.96 -5.24 -4.14
N LYS A 194 -12.53 -4.06 -3.70
CA LYS A 194 -12.51 -2.84 -4.52
C LYS A 194 -11.48 -2.94 -5.64
N CYS A 195 -10.27 -3.44 -5.34
CA CYS A 195 -9.25 -3.71 -6.35
C CYS A 195 -9.74 -4.72 -7.39
N GLU A 196 -10.30 -5.87 -6.96
CA GLU A 196 -10.85 -6.87 -7.87
C GLU A 196 -11.86 -6.25 -8.85
N THR A 197 -12.83 -5.51 -8.31
CA THR A 197 -13.89 -4.89 -9.13
C THR A 197 -13.34 -3.91 -10.14
N MET A 198 -12.46 -3.00 -9.69
CA MET A 198 -11.92 -1.95 -10.55
C MET A 198 -10.91 -2.48 -11.56
N LEU A 199 -10.02 -3.40 -11.16
CA LEU A 199 -9.01 -3.95 -12.05
C LEU A 199 -9.62 -4.87 -13.11
N LYS A 200 -10.64 -5.67 -12.78
CA LYS A 200 -11.41 -6.43 -13.79
C LYS A 200 -12.00 -5.52 -14.88
N ALA A 201 -12.55 -4.39 -14.50
CA ALA A 201 -13.12 -3.43 -15.47
C ALA A 201 -12.05 -2.70 -16.30
N ILE A 202 -10.80 -2.64 -15.84
CA ILE A 202 -9.67 -2.03 -16.57
C ILE A 202 -9.04 -3.03 -17.54
N MET A 203 -8.98 -4.31 -17.16
CA MET A 203 -8.34 -5.37 -17.95
C MET A 203 -9.24 -5.97 -19.04
N GLN A 204 -10.53 -5.61 -19.07
CA GLN A 204 -11.50 -5.97 -20.13
C GLN A 204 -11.47 -5.00 -21.30
#